data_6ab1d82ef33d507b6afc968df7fd961f
#
_entry.id   6ab1d82ef33d507b6afc968df7fd961f
#
_cell.length_a   1.000
_cell.length_b   1.000
_cell.length_c   1.000
_cell.angle_alpha   90.00
_cell.angle_beta   90.00
_cell.angle_gamma   90.00
#
_symmetry.space_group_name_H-M   'P 1'
#
loop_
_entity.id
_entity.type
_entity.pdbx_description
1 polymer ?
#
loop_
_entity_poly.entity_id
_entity_poly.type
_entity_poly.pdbx_seq_one_letter_code
_entity_poly.pdbx_strand_id
1 'polypeptide(L)'
;KKIFCYINWGFGHAYRNEIIIWGEEGKLYADKFFSKPNNINSKIFITKNFKTSIKKFPKANHFELMLNNFVYTINDNKFRKKHYELCLEQSYLISKIKNG
;
A
#
# COMPACT_ATOMS: atom_id res chain seq x y z
N LYS A 1 -6.22 6.23 -20.84
CA LYS A 1 -4.77 6.16 -20.55
C LYS A 1 -4.43 4.74 -20.04
N LYS A 2 -3.45 4.06 -20.62
CA LYS A 2 -3.01 2.76 -20.12
C LYS A 2 -2.13 2.97 -18.89
N ILE A 3 -2.41 2.22 -17.82
CA ILE A 3 -1.59 2.15 -16.61
C ILE A 3 -0.88 0.81 -16.63
N PHE A 4 0.44 0.83 -16.47
CA PHE A 4 1.24 -0.39 -16.37
C PHE A 4 1.54 -0.64 -14.89
N CYS A 5 1.35 -1.89 -14.45
CA CYS A 5 1.72 -2.35 -13.12
C CYS A 5 2.77 -3.45 -13.26
N TYR A 6 3.90 -3.28 -12.59
CA TYR A 6 4.95 -4.28 -12.51
C TYR A 6 5.07 -4.77 -11.07
N ILE A 7 4.89 -6.06 -10.87
CA ILE A 7 4.97 -6.71 -9.57
C ILE A 7 6.11 -7.71 -9.60
N ASN A 8 7.02 -7.62 -8.63
CA ASN A 8 8.16 -8.52 -8.51
C ASN A 8 8.28 -9.03 -7.07
N TRP A 9 8.47 -10.33 -6.92
CA TRP A 9 8.76 -10.98 -5.64
C TRP A 9 9.71 -12.18 -5.87
N GLY A 10 10.42 -12.59 -4.84
CA GLY A 10 11.33 -13.74 -4.92
C GLY A 10 11.79 -14.22 -3.56
N PHE A 11 12.26 -15.46 -3.52
CA PHE A 11 12.87 -16.07 -2.35
C PHE A 11 14.40 -16.18 -2.57
N GLY A 12 15.17 -16.20 -1.49
CA GLY A 12 16.64 -16.34 -1.57
C GLY A 12 17.37 -15.06 -1.99
N HIS A 13 16.69 -13.91 -2.02
CA HIS A 13 17.26 -12.60 -2.32
C HIS A 13 17.32 -11.71 -1.07
N ALA A 14 18.10 -10.62 -1.14
CA ALA A 14 18.09 -9.60 -0.11
C ALA A 14 16.66 -9.04 0.08
N TYR A 15 16.31 -8.75 1.33
CA TYR A 15 14.99 -8.23 1.67
C TYR A 15 14.69 -6.94 0.93
N ARG A 16 13.57 -6.93 0.22
CA ARG A 16 13.04 -5.78 -0.50
C ARG A 16 11.53 -5.66 -0.25
N ASN A 17 11.10 -4.49 0.17
CA ASN A 17 9.70 -4.19 0.45
C ASN A 17 9.46 -2.71 0.12
N GLU A 18 9.06 -2.45 -1.11
CA GLU A 18 8.93 -1.09 -1.61
C GLU A 18 7.78 -0.96 -2.61
N ILE A 19 7.31 0.28 -2.77
CA ILE A 19 6.42 0.67 -3.85
C ILE A 19 6.99 1.90 -4.56
N ILE A 20 6.89 1.89 -5.88
CA ILE A 20 7.23 3.02 -6.74
C ILE A 20 5.99 3.34 -7.58
N ILE A 21 5.53 4.59 -7.53
CA ILE A 21 4.51 5.11 -8.43
C ILE A 21 5.18 6.17 -9.29
N TRP A 22 5.15 5.96 -10.60
CA TRP A 22 5.78 6.84 -11.57
C TRP A 22 4.74 7.42 -12.50
N GLY A 23 4.66 8.73 -12.56
CA GLY A 23 3.73 9.50 -13.39
C GLY A 23 4.44 10.58 -14.21
N GLU A 24 3.68 11.27 -15.03
CA GLU A 24 4.19 12.36 -15.91
C GLU A 24 4.79 13.51 -15.11
N GLU A 25 4.20 13.83 -13.95
CA GLU A 25 4.64 14.96 -13.13
C GLU A 25 5.71 14.63 -12.11
N GLY A 26 6.03 13.33 -11.90
CA GLY A 26 7.02 12.95 -10.92
C GLY A 26 6.93 11.49 -10.48
N LYS A 27 7.64 11.19 -9.40
CA LYS A 27 7.78 9.88 -8.83
C LYS A 27 7.50 9.90 -7.32
N LEU A 28 6.79 8.87 -6.85
CA LEU A 28 6.63 8.57 -5.44
C LEU A 28 7.37 7.25 -5.15
N TYR A 29 8.12 7.22 -4.07
CA TYR A 29 8.82 6.05 -3.59
C TYR A 29 8.59 5.87 -2.09
N ALA A 30 8.30 4.65 -1.65
CA ALA A 30 8.29 4.29 -0.24
C ALA A 30 8.91 2.91 -0.02
N ASP A 31 9.84 2.83 0.91
CA ASP A 31 10.38 1.58 1.44
C ASP A 31 9.52 1.06 2.61
N LYS A 32 9.61 -0.23 2.91
CA LYS A 32 8.85 -0.87 4.00
C LYS A 32 7.35 -0.54 3.95
N PHE A 33 6.81 -0.52 2.74
CA PHE A 33 5.44 -0.10 2.47
C PHE A 33 4.42 -1.15 2.92
N PHE A 34 4.64 -2.43 2.58
CA PHE A 34 3.68 -3.50 2.84
C PHE A 34 3.75 -4.02 4.29
N SER A 35 4.94 -4.04 4.88
CA SER A 35 5.12 -4.37 6.29
C SER A 35 6.33 -3.61 6.85
N LYS A 36 6.23 -3.21 8.10
CA LYS A 36 7.31 -2.54 8.81
C LYS A 36 7.25 -2.84 10.30
N PRO A 37 8.38 -2.80 11.00
CA PRO A 37 8.41 -2.81 12.47
C PRO A 37 7.64 -1.62 13.06
N ASN A 38 6.94 -1.85 14.18
CA ASN A 38 6.11 -0.82 14.84
C ASN A 38 6.90 0.40 15.34
N ASN A 39 8.20 0.21 15.58
CA ASN A 39 9.11 1.26 16.10
C ASN A 39 9.69 2.16 15.02
N ILE A 40 9.36 1.96 13.74
CA ILE A 40 9.89 2.73 12.61
C ILE A 40 8.83 3.71 12.10
N ASN A 41 9.22 4.96 11.85
CA ASN A 41 8.41 5.93 11.14
C ASN A 41 8.41 5.62 9.63
N SER A 42 7.24 5.64 9.00
CA SER A 42 7.15 5.52 7.55
C SER A 42 7.57 6.82 6.88
N LYS A 43 8.19 6.69 5.70
CA LYS A 43 8.61 7.83 4.88
C LYS A 43 8.14 7.61 3.45
N ILE A 44 7.65 8.68 2.84
CA ILE A 44 7.35 8.73 1.40
C ILE A 44 8.24 9.80 0.79
N PHE A 45 8.97 9.43 -0.24
CA PHE A 45 9.80 10.32 -1.03
C PHE A 45 9.01 10.74 -2.28
N ILE A 46 8.83 12.03 -2.46
CA ILE A 46 8.07 12.59 -3.58
C ILE A 46 9.04 13.43 -4.39
N THR A 47 9.34 13.00 -5.62
CA THR A 47 10.19 13.73 -6.55
C THR A 47 9.32 14.39 -7.62
N LYS A 48 9.38 15.72 -7.71
CA LYS A 48 8.71 16.52 -8.73
C LYS A 48 9.69 17.61 -9.20
N ASN A 49 9.77 17.84 -10.52
CA ASN A 49 10.68 18.84 -11.10
C ASN A 49 12.13 18.73 -10.57
N PHE A 50 12.68 17.51 -10.55
CA PHE A 50 14.03 17.19 -10.06
C PHE A 50 14.27 17.50 -8.58
N LYS A 51 13.26 17.92 -7.82
CA LYS A 51 13.33 18.15 -6.37
C LYS A 51 12.64 17.03 -5.62
N THR A 52 13.30 16.51 -4.59
CA THR A 52 12.74 15.46 -3.73
C THR A 52 12.35 16.04 -2.38
N SER A 53 11.10 15.86 -2.00
CA SER A 53 10.59 16.12 -0.66
C SER A 53 10.31 14.82 0.08
N ILE A 54 10.36 14.86 1.41
CA ILE A 54 10.14 13.68 2.26
C ILE A 54 8.94 13.96 3.16
N LYS A 55 7.90 13.13 3.03
CA LYS A 55 6.77 13.13 3.96
C LYS A 55 6.97 12.00 4.99
N LYS A 56 7.04 12.37 6.26
CA LYS A 56 7.19 11.43 7.39
C LYS A 56 5.83 11.18 8.03
N PHE A 57 5.58 9.94 8.44
CA PHE A 57 4.39 9.52 9.17
C PHE A 57 4.78 8.99 10.54
N PRO A 58 3.92 9.12 11.55
CA PRO A 58 4.19 8.60 12.88
C PRO A 58 4.31 7.07 12.86
N LYS A 59 4.88 6.56 13.93
CA LYS A 59 4.89 5.12 14.19
C LYS A 59 3.45 4.62 14.30
N ALA A 60 3.20 3.43 13.76
CA ALA A 60 1.89 2.79 13.82
C ALA A 60 2.05 1.29 13.92
N ASN A 61 1.22 0.66 14.74
CA ASN A 61 1.08 -0.78 14.82
C ASN A 61 0.01 -1.23 13.80
N HIS A 62 0.43 -1.88 12.73
CA HIS A 62 -0.48 -2.32 11.66
C HIS A 62 -1.50 -3.35 12.15
N PHE A 63 -1.13 -4.23 13.07
CA PHE A 63 -2.05 -5.22 13.64
C PHE A 63 -3.12 -4.57 14.51
N GLU A 64 -2.75 -3.59 15.32
CA GLU A 64 -3.71 -2.82 16.13
C GLU A 64 -4.69 -2.05 15.24
N LEU A 65 -4.19 -1.39 14.20
CA LEU A 65 -5.04 -0.70 13.22
C LEU A 65 -5.99 -1.66 12.50
N MET A 66 -5.51 -2.85 12.13
CA MET A 66 -6.32 -3.89 11.50
C MET A 66 -7.43 -4.39 12.45
N LEU A 67 -7.12 -4.64 13.72
CA LEU A 67 -8.11 -5.06 14.72
C LEU A 67 -9.14 -3.97 14.96
N ASN A 68 -8.74 -2.71 15.08
CA ASN A 68 -9.65 -1.58 15.23
C ASN A 68 -10.59 -1.47 14.03
N ASN A 69 -10.08 -1.60 12.80
CA ASN A 69 -10.89 -1.62 11.59
C ASN A 69 -11.89 -2.79 11.58
N PHE A 70 -11.47 -3.95 12.06
CA PHE A 70 -12.36 -5.11 12.18
C PHE A 70 -13.52 -4.83 13.16
N VAL A 71 -13.25 -4.24 14.32
CA VAL A 71 -14.27 -3.83 15.29
C VAL A 71 -15.24 -2.82 14.67
N TYR A 72 -14.74 -1.82 13.94
CA TYR A 72 -15.61 -0.89 13.20
C TYR A 72 -16.49 -1.61 12.18
N THR A 73 -15.94 -2.59 11.46
CA THR A 73 -16.69 -3.39 10.48
C THR A 73 -17.85 -4.15 11.10
N ILE A 74 -17.70 -4.62 12.36
CA ILE A 74 -18.78 -5.31 13.09
C ILE A 74 -19.88 -4.32 13.50
N ASN A 75 -19.50 -3.15 13.98
CA ASN A 75 -20.43 -2.21 14.65
C ASN A 75 -21.10 -1.21 13.69
N ASP A 76 -20.56 -0.99 12.49
CA ASP A 76 -21.06 -0.01 11.51
C ASP A 76 -21.40 -0.68 10.17
N ASN A 77 -22.69 -0.71 9.84
CA ASN A 77 -23.20 -1.30 8.60
C ASN A 77 -22.67 -0.61 7.33
N LYS A 78 -22.55 0.72 7.36
CA LYS A 78 -22.07 1.51 6.21
C LYS A 78 -20.59 1.25 5.96
N PHE A 79 -19.81 1.21 7.04
CA PHE A 79 -18.39 0.87 6.99
C PHE A 79 -18.18 -0.56 6.47
N ARG A 80 -18.96 -1.52 6.98
CA ARG A 80 -18.95 -2.92 6.56
C ARG A 80 -19.25 -3.08 5.07
N LYS A 81 -20.29 -2.41 4.56
CA LYS A 81 -20.63 -2.46 3.13
C LYS A 81 -19.49 -1.98 2.25
N LYS A 82 -18.90 -0.83 2.58
CA LYS A 82 -17.72 -0.31 1.88
C LYS A 82 -16.53 -1.28 1.93
N HIS A 83 -16.33 -1.93 3.05
CA HIS A 83 -15.25 -2.90 3.20
C HIS A 83 -15.44 -4.15 2.32
N TYR A 84 -16.67 -4.64 2.20
CA TYR A 84 -17.01 -5.73 1.29
C TYR A 84 -16.80 -5.34 -0.19
N GLU A 85 -17.18 -4.14 -0.58
CA GLU A 85 -16.92 -3.62 -1.92
C GLU A 85 -15.42 -3.63 -2.24
N LEU A 86 -14.58 -3.15 -1.32
CA LEU A 86 -13.11 -3.21 -1.48
C LEU A 86 -12.57 -4.64 -1.58
N CYS A 87 -13.10 -5.59 -0.81
CA CYS A 87 -12.71 -7.00 -0.89
C CYS A 87 -13.05 -7.60 -2.26
N LEU A 88 -14.22 -7.27 -2.83
CA LEU A 88 -14.62 -7.71 -4.17
C LEU A 88 -13.70 -7.13 -5.24
N GLU A 89 -13.36 -5.84 -5.16
CA GLU A 89 -12.41 -5.19 -6.08
C GLU A 89 -11.03 -5.86 -6.01
N GLN A 90 -10.53 -6.14 -4.83
CA GLN A 90 -9.24 -6.84 -4.64
C GLN A 90 -9.28 -8.26 -5.23
N SER A 91 -10.35 -9.02 -4.99
CA SER A 91 -10.52 -10.36 -5.55
C SER A 91 -10.53 -10.34 -7.07
N TYR A 92 -11.20 -9.36 -7.67
CA TYR A 92 -11.23 -9.16 -9.10
C TYR A 92 -9.83 -8.83 -9.67
N LEU A 93 -9.08 -7.93 -9.02
CA LEU A 93 -7.72 -7.60 -9.42
C LEU A 93 -6.78 -8.80 -9.35
N ILE A 94 -6.85 -9.59 -8.27
CA ILE A 94 -6.06 -10.81 -8.10
C ILE A 94 -6.39 -11.83 -9.21
N SER A 95 -7.66 -12.00 -9.54
CA SER A 95 -8.06 -12.92 -10.63
C SER A 95 -7.48 -12.48 -11.97
N LYS A 96 -7.45 -11.19 -12.24
CA LYS A 96 -6.84 -10.63 -13.46
C LYS A 96 -5.32 -10.86 -13.51
N ILE A 97 -4.62 -10.71 -12.41
CA ILE A 97 -3.17 -10.95 -12.33
C ILE A 97 -2.84 -12.43 -12.56
N LYS A 98 -3.67 -13.34 -12.06
CA LYS A 98 -3.47 -14.79 -12.26
C LYS A 98 -3.73 -15.26 -13.68
N ASN A 99 -4.66 -14.61 -14.38
CA ASN A 99 -5.11 -15.01 -15.72
C ASN A 99 -4.50 -14.18 -16.85
N GLY A 100 -3.69 -13.19 -16.52
CA GLY A 100 -2.96 -12.35 -17.46
C GLY A 100 -1.60 -12.88 -17.77
#